data_ad2bc4d807e6577e543a06964d9e67dd
#
_entry.id   ad2bc4d807e6577e543a06964d9e67dd
#
_cell.length_a   1.000
_cell.length_b   1.000
_cell.length_c   1.000
_cell.angle_alpha   90.00
_cell.angle_beta   90.00
_cell.angle_gamma   90.00
#
_symmetry.space_group_name_H-M   'P 1'
#
loop_
_entity.id
_entity.type
_entity.pdbx_description
1 polymer ?
#
loop_
_entity_poly.entity_id
_entity_poly.type
_entity_poly.pdbx_seq_one_letter_code
_entity_poly.pdbx_strand_id
1 'polypeptide(L)'
;LQRSKLINHVEMKSGDVTVTGYEERDVDAVILDLAVPWLVVPHAYAALKPSGIIVSFSPTIDQVVKTTEALKENSFVFIETVECLMRTMQVERGKTRPNTMMTGHTGYITHARKILKLPTQESQQAQLQERPTIEQETSVNEENLEELAEEETA
;
A
#
# COMPACT_ATOMS: atom_id res chain seq x y z
N LEU A 1 19.22 14.81 6.40
CA LEU A 1 19.04 14.77 4.94
C LEU A 1 20.10 15.59 4.21
N GLN A 2 20.38 16.84 4.60
CA GLN A 2 21.44 17.65 3.96
C GLN A 2 22.84 17.02 4.12
N ARG A 3 23.16 16.46 5.30
CA ARG A 3 24.44 15.78 5.56
C ARG A 3 24.66 14.53 4.71
N SER A 4 23.58 13.81 4.39
CA SER A 4 23.64 12.56 3.62
C SER A 4 23.51 12.76 2.10
N LYS A 5 23.41 14.02 1.62
CA LYS A 5 23.16 14.37 0.20
C LYS A 5 21.91 13.72 -0.41
N LEU A 6 20.96 13.28 0.42
CA LEU A 6 19.73 12.60 0.00
C LEU A 6 18.54 13.54 -0.18
N ILE A 7 18.73 14.85 0.00
CA ILE A 7 17.63 15.83 -0.05
C ILE A 7 16.86 15.81 -1.36
N ASN A 8 17.54 15.54 -2.49
CA ASN A 8 16.92 15.49 -3.80
C ASN A 8 16.11 14.21 -4.06
N HIS A 9 16.15 13.25 -3.13
CA HIS A 9 15.41 11.97 -3.22
C HIS A 9 14.29 11.88 -2.19
N VAL A 10 14.01 12.97 -1.49
CA VAL A 10 12.98 13.00 -0.42
C VAL A 10 12.08 14.21 -0.62
N GLU A 11 10.80 13.96 -0.71
CA GLU A 11 9.75 14.96 -0.64
C GLU A 11 9.11 14.92 0.75
N MET A 12 9.06 16.07 1.41
CA MET A 12 8.46 16.21 2.75
C MET A 12 7.06 16.79 2.62
N LYS A 13 6.06 16.05 3.08
CA LYS A 13 4.66 16.49 3.15
C LYS A 13 4.20 16.56 4.60
N SER A 14 3.35 17.51 4.90
CA SER A 14 2.71 17.67 6.22
C SER A 14 1.21 17.41 6.07
N GLY A 15 0.64 16.60 6.98
CA GLY A 15 -0.77 16.28 6.98
C GLY A 15 -1.10 15.09 7.87
N ASP A 16 -2.38 14.84 8.05
CA ASP A 16 -2.88 13.64 8.73
C ASP A 16 -3.27 12.58 7.71
N VAL A 17 -2.39 11.62 7.50
CA VAL A 17 -2.60 10.53 6.54
C VAL A 17 -3.78 9.62 6.89
N THR A 18 -4.25 9.62 8.15
CA THR A 18 -5.43 8.85 8.56
C THR A 18 -6.73 9.43 8.01
N VAL A 19 -6.72 10.72 7.67
CA VAL A 19 -7.86 11.47 7.15
C VAL A 19 -7.75 11.67 5.64
N THR A 20 -6.61 12.16 5.17
CA THR A 20 -6.42 12.56 3.77
C THR A 20 -5.92 11.42 2.88
N GLY A 21 -5.30 10.39 3.48
CA GLY A 21 -4.62 9.33 2.72
C GLY A 21 -3.37 9.84 2.00
N TYR A 22 -3.02 9.15 0.91
CA TYR A 22 -1.88 9.47 0.04
C TYR A 22 -2.36 9.99 -1.30
N GLU A 23 -1.69 11.02 -1.82
CA GLU A 23 -1.87 11.51 -3.19
C GLU A 23 -1.16 10.61 -4.20
N GLU A 24 -0.04 10.03 -3.79
CA GLU A 24 0.79 9.14 -4.59
C GLU A 24 0.04 7.87 -4.97
N ARG A 25 0.37 7.35 -6.17
CA ARG A 25 -0.15 6.08 -6.69
C ARG A 25 1.00 5.23 -7.21
N ASP A 26 0.75 3.93 -7.28
CA ASP A 26 1.69 2.95 -7.81
C ASP A 26 3.05 2.92 -7.09
N VAL A 27 3.05 3.27 -5.79
CA VAL A 27 4.26 3.23 -4.97
C VAL A 27 4.68 1.77 -4.69
N ASP A 28 5.98 1.55 -4.55
CA ASP A 28 6.55 0.22 -4.28
C ASP A 28 6.26 -0.26 -2.87
N ALA A 29 6.33 0.67 -1.91
CA ALA A 29 6.19 0.35 -0.49
C ALA A 29 5.56 1.51 0.29
N VAL A 30 4.83 1.16 1.35
CA VAL A 30 4.35 2.08 2.39
C VAL A 30 4.88 1.60 3.73
N ILE A 31 5.55 2.50 4.46
CA ILE A 31 6.09 2.21 5.79
C ILE A 31 5.36 3.08 6.80
N LEU A 32 4.77 2.45 7.83
CA LEU A 32 3.96 3.07 8.85
C LEU A 32 4.68 3.05 10.21
N ASP A 33 4.98 4.22 10.74
CA ASP A 33 5.46 4.42 12.11
C ASP A 33 4.58 5.49 12.77
N LEU A 34 3.38 5.07 13.20
CA LEU A 34 2.37 5.96 13.77
C LEU A 34 1.46 5.21 14.77
N ALA A 35 0.72 5.96 15.57
CA ALA A 35 -0.05 5.41 16.68
C ALA A 35 -1.22 4.50 16.28
N VAL A 36 -1.81 4.72 15.11
CA VAL A 36 -3.04 4.04 14.64
C VAL A 36 -2.89 3.48 13.22
N PRO A 37 -1.91 2.59 12.95
CA PRO A 37 -1.59 2.13 11.60
C PRO A 37 -2.76 1.46 10.89
N TRP A 38 -3.66 0.80 11.60
CA TRP A 38 -4.84 0.14 11.02
C TRP A 38 -5.77 1.10 10.27
N LEU A 39 -5.85 2.38 10.69
CA LEU A 39 -6.66 3.39 9.99
C LEU A 39 -6.05 3.78 8.63
N VAL A 40 -4.75 3.60 8.46
CA VAL A 40 -4.03 3.96 7.22
C VAL A 40 -3.98 2.81 6.21
N VAL A 41 -4.28 1.58 6.63
CA VAL A 41 -4.24 0.40 5.75
C VAL A 41 -5.08 0.56 4.47
N PRO A 42 -6.33 1.07 4.48
CA PRO A 42 -7.10 1.30 3.25
C PRO A 42 -6.43 2.33 2.33
N HIS A 43 -5.86 3.39 2.88
CA HIS A 43 -5.15 4.42 2.12
C HIS A 43 -3.85 3.86 1.50
N ALA A 44 -3.12 3.06 2.27
CA ALA A 44 -1.93 2.36 1.77
C ALA A 44 -2.28 1.39 0.63
N TYR A 45 -3.42 0.69 0.74
CA TYR A 45 -3.90 -0.17 -0.34
C TYR A 45 -4.15 0.64 -1.62
N ALA A 46 -4.78 1.81 -1.54
CA ALA A 46 -5.03 2.66 -2.69
C ALA A 46 -3.75 3.20 -3.34
N ALA A 47 -2.73 3.53 -2.54
CA ALA A 47 -1.46 4.09 -2.99
C ALA A 47 -0.51 3.04 -3.60
N LEU A 48 -0.48 1.83 -3.05
CA LEU A 48 0.45 0.77 -3.47
C LEU A 48 0.13 0.25 -4.87
N LYS A 49 1.16 -0.05 -5.65
CA LYS A 49 1.05 -0.86 -6.87
C LYS A 49 0.66 -2.31 -6.56
N PRO A 50 0.19 -3.09 -7.55
CA PRO A 50 0.03 -4.54 -7.39
C PRO A 50 1.32 -5.19 -6.89
N SER A 51 1.23 -6.10 -5.92
CA SER A 51 2.35 -6.74 -5.21
C SER A 51 3.24 -5.79 -4.39
N GLY A 52 2.86 -4.51 -4.24
CA GLY A 52 3.51 -3.57 -3.35
C GLY A 52 3.46 -4.02 -1.89
N ILE A 53 4.39 -3.53 -1.10
CA ILE A 53 4.61 -3.98 0.29
C ILE A 53 4.14 -2.91 1.26
N ILE A 54 3.40 -3.31 2.29
CA ILE A 54 3.16 -2.50 3.46
C ILE A 54 4.00 -3.03 4.62
N VAL A 55 4.57 -2.12 5.41
CA VAL A 55 5.31 -2.43 6.64
C VAL A 55 4.80 -1.51 7.74
N SER A 56 4.48 -2.05 8.92
CA SER A 56 4.06 -1.29 10.08
C SER A 56 4.93 -1.62 11.29
N PHE A 57 5.45 -0.60 11.95
CA PHE A 57 6.06 -0.72 13.27
C PHE A 57 5.01 -0.45 14.35
N SER A 58 4.90 -1.35 15.31
CA SER A 58 3.92 -1.28 16.40
C SER A 58 4.58 -1.63 17.74
N PRO A 59 4.56 -0.76 18.75
CA PRO A 59 5.14 -1.05 20.06
C PRO A 59 4.30 -2.01 20.90
N THR A 60 3.03 -2.27 20.56
CA THR A 60 2.13 -3.10 21.36
C THR A 60 1.45 -4.18 20.55
N ILE A 61 1.12 -5.29 21.22
CA ILE A 61 0.36 -6.42 20.63
C ILE A 61 -1.03 -5.98 20.16
N ASP A 62 -1.72 -5.10 20.89
CA ASP A 62 -3.04 -4.60 20.47
C ASP A 62 -3.00 -3.88 19.12
N GLN A 63 -1.94 -3.10 18.88
CA GLN A 63 -1.73 -2.46 17.57
C GLN A 63 -1.45 -3.49 16.49
N VAL A 64 -0.65 -4.53 16.79
CA VAL A 64 -0.40 -5.64 15.86
C VAL A 64 -1.69 -6.33 15.45
N VAL A 65 -2.54 -6.68 16.43
CA VAL A 65 -3.82 -7.36 16.17
C VAL A 65 -4.71 -6.52 15.25
N LYS A 66 -4.97 -5.25 15.62
CA LYS A 66 -5.80 -4.34 14.82
C LYS A 66 -5.25 -4.12 13.40
N THR A 67 -3.92 -3.98 13.28
CA THR A 67 -3.28 -3.80 11.98
C THR A 67 -3.40 -5.06 11.12
N THR A 68 -3.21 -6.23 11.71
CA THR A 68 -3.36 -7.52 11.02
C THR A 68 -4.79 -7.76 10.54
N GLU A 69 -5.79 -7.42 11.34
CA GLU A 69 -7.21 -7.48 10.97
C GLU A 69 -7.49 -6.55 9.79
N ALA A 70 -7.08 -5.28 9.88
CA ALA A 70 -7.25 -4.32 8.79
C ALA A 70 -6.54 -4.77 7.49
N LEU A 71 -5.36 -5.38 7.59
CA LEU A 71 -4.65 -5.93 6.43
C LEU A 71 -5.45 -7.05 5.75
N LYS A 72 -6.03 -8.00 6.52
CA LYS A 72 -6.86 -9.08 5.99
C LYS A 72 -8.10 -8.54 5.27
N GLU A 73 -8.77 -7.56 5.87
CA GLU A 73 -9.97 -6.92 5.31
C GLU A 73 -9.69 -6.15 4.01
N ASN A 74 -8.47 -5.65 3.85
CA ASN A 74 -8.06 -4.82 2.70
C ASN A 74 -7.25 -5.57 1.63
N SER A 75 -7.41 -6.90 1.51
CA SER A 75 -6.80 -7.70 0.44
C SER A 75 -5.26 -7.66 0.43
N PHE A 76 -4.68 -7.74 1.63
CA PHE A 76 -3.28 -8.04 1.81
C PHE A 76 -3.08 -9.52 2.13
N VAL A 77 -1.98 -10.09 1.66
CA VAL A 77 -1.56 -11.47 1.88
C VAL A 77 -0.12 -11.54 2.39
N PHE A 78 0.32 -12.73 2.78
CA PHE A 78 1.65 -12.96 3.36
C PHE A 78 1.89 -12.03 4.56
N ILE A 79 0.86 -11.93 5.41
CA ILE A 79 0.90 -11.11 6.62
C ILE A 79 1.77 -11.83 7.63
N GLU A 80 2.88 -11.23 7.99
CA GLU A 80 3.82 -11.75 8.97
C GLU A 80 4.19 -10.64 9.96
N THR A 81 4.31 -11.02 11.23
CA THR A 81 4.78 -10.13 12.30
C THR A 81 6.01 -10.72 12.94
N VAL A 82 7.04 -9.92 13.08
CA VAL A 82 8.31 -10.30 13.71
C VAL A 82 8.69 -9.34 14.82
N GLU A 83 9.35 -9.87 15.84
CA GLU A 83 10.05 -9.11 16.86
C GLU A 83 11.54 -9.39 16.75
N CYS A 84 12.38 -8.36 16.75
CA CYS A 84 13.82 -8.50 16.69
C CYS A 84 14.46 -8.19 18.04
N LEU A 85 15.06 -9.21 18.65
CA LEU A 85 15.78 -9.08 19.92
C LEU A 85 17.29 -9.22 19.68
N MET A 86 18.03 -8.18 20.04
CA MET A 86 19.49 -8.20 19.94
C MET A 86 20.11 -8.42 21.31
N ARG A 87 20.91 -9.49 21.42
CA ARG A 87 21.66 -9.80 22.64
C ARG A 87 23.13 -9.74 22.38
N THR A 88 23.83 -8.77 23.01
CA THR A 88 25.27 -8.65 22.92
C THR A 88 25.99 -9.62 23.85
N MET A 89 27.18 -10.03 23.43
CA MET A 89 28.03 -10.94 24.20
C MET A 89 29.24 -10.17 24.75
N GLN A 90 29.54 -10.42 26.01
CA GLN A 90 30.83 -10.04 26.61
C GLN A 90 31.81 -11.19 26.35
N VAL A 91 32.87 -10.92 25.58
CA VAL A 91 33.84 -11.94 25.20
C VAL A 91 35.16 -11.67 25.90
N GLU A 92 35.48 -12.47 26.91
CA GLU A 92 36.74 -12.44 27.61
C GLU A 92 37.25 -13.88 27.83
N ARG A 93 38.55 -14.09 27.88
CA ARG A 93 39.13 -15.41 28.10
C ARG A 93 38.65 -15.99 29.42
N GLY A 94 37.96 -17.11 29.37
CA GLY A 94 37.41 -17.82 30.55
C GLY A 94 36.15 -17.18 31.17
N LYS A 95 35.60 -16.11 30.55
CA LYS A 95 34.43 -15.38 31.08
C LYS A 95 33.41 -15.00 29.99
N THR A 96 33.44 -15.67 28.85
CA THR A 96 32.51 -15.37 27.77
C THR A 96 31.07 -15.67 28.21
N ARG A 97 30.21 -14.66 28.14
CA ARG A 97 28.80 -14.78 28.51
C ARG A 97 27.96 -13.69 27.84
N PRO A 98 26.62 -13.87 27.72
CA PRO A 98 25.75 -12.78 27.34
C PRO A 98 25.84 -11.61 28.34
N ASN A 99 25.65 -10.38 27.84
CA ASN A 99 25.45 -9.25 28.72
C ASN A 99 24.25 -9.49 29.62
N THR A 100 24.36 -9.08 30.89
CA THR A 100 23.29 -9.24 31.87
C THR A 100 22.10 -8.34 31.54
N MET A 101 22.37 -7.15 31.01
CA MET A 101 21.35 -6.19 30.61
C MET A 101 21.15 -6.26 29.10
N MET A 102 19.90 -6.35 28.68
CA MET A 102 19.49 -6.21 27.28
C MET A 102 18.14 -5.50 27.22
N THR A 103 17.87 -4.86 26.09
CA THR A 103 16.52 -4.36 25.81
C THR A 103 15.63 -5.57 25.49
N GLY A 104 14.68 -5.85 26.38
CA GLY A 104 13.82 -7.02 26.29
C GLY A 104 12.64 -6.86 25.32
N HIS A 105 12.37 -5.62 24.87
CA HIS A 105 11.34 -5.31 23.90
C HIS A 105 11.61 -3.97 23.24
N THR A 106 11.40 -3.88 21.93
CA THR A 106 11.50 -2.62 21.17
C THR A 106 10.22 -2.32 20.41
N GLY A 107 9.64 -3.32 19.79
CA GLY A 107 8.41 -3.26 19.01
C GLY A 107 8.32 -4.40 18.00
N TYR A 108 7.20 -4.47 17.33
CA TYR A 108 6.86 -5.48 16.34
C TYR A 108 6.85 -4.87 14.96
N ILE A 109 7.36 -5.60 13.98
CA ILE A 109 7.30 -5.24 12.56
C ILE A 109 6.31 -6.18 11.89
N THR A 110 5.20 -5.63 11.40
CA THR A 110 4.22 -6.37 10.60
C THR A 110 4.36 -5.98 9.15
N HIS A 111 4.48 -6.95 8.25
CA HIS A 111 4.53 -6.69 6.81
C HIS A 111 3.52 -7.55 6.05
N ALA A 112 3.14 -7.07 4.86
CA ALA A 112 2.21 -7.77 3.98
C ALA A 112 2.36 -7.30 2.53
N ARG A 113 1.77 -8.06 1.58
CA ARG A 113 1.73 -7.71 0.16
C ARG A 113 0.31 -7.44 -0.30
N LYS A 114 0.13 -6.37 -1.08
CA LYS A 114 -1.12 -6.07 -1.77
C LYS A 114 -1.39 -7.09 -2.85
N ILE A 115 -2.62 -7.65 -2.88
CA ILE A 115 -3.15 -8.35 -4.05
C ILE A 115 -4.29 -7.54 -4.68
N LEU A 116 -4.51 -7.74 -5.96
CA LEU A 116 -5.68 -7.16 -6.62
C LEU A 116 -6.93 -7.91 -6.17
N LYS A 117 -7.99 -7.17 -5.85
CA LYS A 117 -9.32 -7.77 -5.69
C LYS A 117 -9.75 -8.26 -7.07
N LEU A 118 -10.01 -9.54 -7.19
CA LEU A 118 -10.66 -10.05 -8.40
C LEU A 118 -12.06 -9.43 -8.46
N PRO A 119 -12.49 -8.94 -9.63
CA PRO A 119 -13.85 -8.46 -9.79
C PRO A 119 -14.83 -9.60 -9.46
N THR A 120 -15.77 -9.32 -8.58
CA THR A 120 -16.85 -10.26 -8.27
C THR A 120 -17.71 -10.49 -9.52
N GLN A 121 -18.41 -11.65 -9.59
CA GLN A 121 -19.29 -11.95 -10.73
C GLN A 121 -20.32 -10.84 -10.97
N GLU A 122 -20.82 -10.21 -9.92
CA GLU A 122 -21.72 -9.06 -9.99
C GLU A 122 -21.09 -7.81 -10.62
N SER A 123 -19.83 -7.51 -10.28
CA SER A 123 -19.11 -6.38 -10.89
C SER A 123 -18.71 -6.67 -12.34
N GLN A 124 -18.47 -7.92 -12.71
CA GLN A 124 -18.25 -8.33 -14.10
C GLN A 124 -19.52 -8.20 -14.94
N GLN A 125 -20.68 -8.57 -14.40
CA GLN A 125 -21.97 -8.42 -15.09
C GLN A 125 -22.36 -6.94 -15.26
N ALA A 126 -22.09 -6.10 -14.27
CA ALA A 126 -22.31 -4.65 -14.38
C ALA A 126 -21.45 -4.02 -15.48
N GLN A 127 -20.16 -4.38 -15.56
CA GLN A 127 -19.26 -3.89 -16.61
C GLN A 127 -19.61 -4.39 -18.01
N LEU A 128 -20.23 -5.58 -18.13
CA LEU A 128 -20.73 -6.10 -19.40
C LEU A 128 -22.00 -5.37 -19.86
N GLN A 129 -22.82 -4.88 -18.94
CA GLN A 129 -24.03 -4.11 -19.24
C GLN A 129 -23.73 -2.65 -19.64
N GLU A 130 -22.60 -2.09 -19.17
CA GLU A 130 -22.16 -0.74 -19.53
C GLU A 130 -21.38 -0.67 -20.87
N ARG A 131 -21.06 -1.79 -21.49
CA ARG A 131 -20.45 -1.79 -22.82
C ARG A 131 -21.50 -1.37 -23.85
N PRO A 132 -21.26 -0.29 -24.61
CA PRO A 132 -22.15 0.09 -25.71
C PRO A 132 -22.27 -1.07 -26.68
N THR A 133 -23.49 -1.36 -27.07
CA THR A 133 -23.78 -2.40 -28.10
C THR A 133 -23.14 -1.98 -29.41
N ILE A 134 -22.58 -2.92 -30.15
CA ILE A 134 -21.89 -2.67 -31.45
C ILE A 134 -22.77 -1.85 -32.43
N GLU A 135 -24.11 -1.93 -32.29
CA GLU A 135 -25.07 -1.13 -33.05
C GLU A 135 -25.00 0.38 -32.76
N GLN A 136 -24.55 0.80 -31.55
CA GLN A 136 -24.37 2.22 -31.22
C GLN A 136 -23.05 2.77 -31.74
N GLU A 137 -22.01 1.94 -31.85
CA GLU A 137 -20.73 2.36 -32.44
C GLU A 137 -20.83 2.55 -33.96
N THR A 138 -21.68 1.77 -34.64
CA THR A 138 -21.92 1.92 -36.08
C THR A 138 -22.71 3.21 -36.40
N SER A 139 -23.71 3.55 -35.60
CA SER A 139 -24.51 4.76 -35.83
C SER A 139 -23.70 6.07 -35.63
N VAL A 140 -22.82 6.11 -34.65
CA VAL A 140 -21.93 7.27 -34.42
C VAL A 140 -20.90 7.44 -35.55
N ASN A 141 -20.45 6.33 -36.14
CA ASN A 141 -19.53 6.39 -37.29
C ASN A 141 -20.21 6.79 -38.57
N GLU A 142 -21.48 6.43 -38.77
CA GLU A 142 -22.26 6.86 -39.96
C GLU A 142 -22.59 8.36 -39.92
N GLU A 143 -23.02 8.90 -38.75
CA GLU A 143 -23.25 10.34 -38.61
C GLU A 143 -21.96 11.18 -38.86
N ASN A 144 -20.82 10.73 -38.34
CA ASN A 144 -19.54 11.44 -38.61
C ASN A 144 -19.07 11.38 -40.09
N LEU A 145 -19.45 10.34 -40.83
CA LEU A 145 -19.14 10.23 -42.26
C LEU A 145 -20.05 11.09 -43.10
N GLU A 146 -21.32 11.30 -42.72
CA GLU A 146 -22.24 12.22 -43.41
C GLU A 146 -21.84 13.68 -43.19
N GLU A 147 -21.40 14.06 -41.99
CA GLU A 147 -20.95 15.42 -41.66
C GLU A 147 -19.67 15.79 -42.41
N LEU A 148 -18.75 14.85 -42.60
CA LEU A 148 -17.53 15.07 -43.42
C LEU A 148 -17.80 15.17 -44.92
N ALA A 149 -18.85 14.50 -45.41
CA ALA A 149 -19.25 14.57 -46.83
C ALA A 149 -19.95 15.89 -47.19
N GLU A 150 -20.63 16.53 -46.25
CA GLU A 150 -21.27 17.83 -46.44
C GLU A 150 -20.24 18.98 -46.44
N GLU A 151 -19.12 18.86 -45.68
CA GLU A 151 -18.04 19.87 -45.67
C GLU A 151 -17.19 19.88 -46.96
N GLU A 152 -17.08 18.76 -47.71
CA GLU A 152 -16.34 18.69 -48.99
C GLU A 152 -17.14 19.25 -50.16
N THR A 153 -18.43 19.53 -50.03
CA THR A 153 -19.29 20.00 -51.14
C THR A 153 -19.68 21.48 -51.01
N ALA A 154 -19.16 22.21 -50.03
CA ALA A 154 -19.39 23.65 -49.82
C ALA A 154 -18.13 24.47 -50.19
#